data_1fc25773a8002adede09faee9c209e60
#
_entry.id   1fc25773a8002adede09faee9c209e60
#
_cell.length_a   1.000
_cell.length_b   1.000
_cell.length_c   1.000
_cell.angle_alpha   90.00
_cell.angle_beta   90.00
_cell.angle_gamma   90.00
#
_symmetry.space_group_name_H-M   'P 1'
#
loop_
_entity.id
_entity.type
_entity.pdbx_description
1 polymer ?
#
loop_
_entity_poly.entity_id
_entity_poly.type
_entity_poly.pdbx_seq_one_letter_code
_entity_poly.pdbx_strand_id
1 'polypeptide(L)'
;MEYTKLGNSDLNISRICMGCMGFGQAGNGQHSWTIDEEHSREIIKQGLELGVNFFDTAIAYQSGTSEQYLGRAVKDFAKREDVVIATKFLPRTNEEIEQGISGQKHIERMLD
;
A
#
# COMPACT_ATOMS: atom_id res chain seq x y z
N MET A 1 8.76 3.59 -19.50
CA MET A 1 8.62 4.17 -18.13
C MET A 1 9.91 4.83 -17.72
N GLU A 2 9.84 6.00 -17.14
CA GLU A 2 11.00 6.68 -16.57
C GLU A 2 11.10 6.41 -15.07
N TYR A 3 12.32 6.30 -14.56
CA TYR A 3 12.62 6.02 -13.15
C TYR A 3 13.47 7.13 -12.54
N THR A 4 13.37 7.25 -11.22
CA THR A 4 14.14 8.21 -10.44
C THR A 4 14.39 7.64 -9.05
N LYS A 5 15.35 8.21 -8.33
CA LYS A 5 15.56 7.83 -6.93
C LYS A 5 14.52 8.49 -6.03
N LEU A 6 14.07 7.76 -5.04
CA LEU A 6 13.19 8.32 -4.01
C LEU A 6 14.02 9.12 -3.02
N GLY A 7 14.08 10.44 -3.25
CA GLY A 7 14.89 11.32 -2.43
C GLY A 7 16.37 10.94 -2.44
N ASN A 8 16.96 10.85 -1.26
CA ASN A 8 18.37 10.45 -1.08
C ASN A 8 18.53 8.94 -0.82
N SER A 9 17.47 8.18 -0.97
CA SER A 9 17.51 6.72 -0.77
C SER A 9 18.11 6.01 -1.98
N ASP A 10 18.37 4.70 -1.81
CA ASP A 10 18.80 3.83 -2.90
C ASP A 10 17.63 3.26 -3.70
N LEU A 11 16.40 3.62 -3.35
CA LEU A 11 15.21 3.10 -4.00
C LEU A 11 15.02 3.75 -5.37
N ASN A 12 15.02 2.94 -6.42
CA ASN A 12 14.75 3.39 -7.77
C ASN A 12 13.30 3.12 -8.11
N ILE A 13 12.52 4.18 -8.25
CA ILE A 13 11.07 4.11 -8.43
C ILE A 13 10.64 4.63 -9.79
N SER A 14 9.55 4.09 -10.33
CA SER A 14 8.89 4.67 -11.49
C SER A 14 8.39 6.08 -11.15
N ARG A 15 8.47 6.99 -12.10
CA ARG A 15 8.01 8.37 -11.89
C ARG A 15 6.51 8.43 -11.73
N ILE A 16 5.80 7.40 -12.18
CA ILE A 16 4.37 7.22 -11.93
C ILE A 16 4.21 6.23 -10.78
N CYS A 17 3.45 6.63 -9.77
CA CYS A 17 3.08 5.80 -8.64
C CYS A 17 1.63 5.36 -8.80
N MET A 18 1.36 4.08 -8.55
CA MET A 18 -0.03 3.59 -8.56
C MET A 18 -0.63 3.75 -7.17
N GLY A 19 -1.60 4.66 -7.04
CA GLY A 19 -2.38 4.81 -5.82
C GLY A 19 -3.38 3.67 -5.68
N CYS A 20 -3.47 3.08 -4.49
CA CYS A 20 -4.27 1.87 -4.25
C CYS A 20 -5.52 2.13 -3.40
N MET A 21 -5.89 3.37 -3.15
CA MET A 21 -7.10 3.70 -2.38
C MET A 21 -8.37 3.21 -3.07
N GLY A 22 -8.36 3.11 -4.40
CA GLY A 22 -9.48 2.58 -5.18
C GLY A 22 -9.63 1.07 -5.16
N PHE A 23 -8.68 0.35 -4.59
CA PHE A 23 -8.71 -1.11 -4.47
C PHE A 23 -9.20 -1.50 -3.09
N GLY A 24 -10.11 -2.46 -3.02
CA GLY A 24 -10.60 -2.96 -1.76
C GLY A 24 -12.05 -3.36 -1.83
N GLN A 25 -12.52 -4.06 -0.79
CA GLN A 25 -13.89 -4.53 -0.71
C GLN A 25 -14.85 -3.35 -0.51
N ALA A 26 -15.69 -3.09 -1.51
CA ALA A 26 -16.69 -2.02 -1.45
C ALA A 26 -17.63 -2.24 -0.25
N GLY A 27 -17.94 -1.16 0.46
CA GLY A 27 -18.80 -1.23 1.64
C GLY A 27 -18.11 -1.71 2.91
N ASN A 28 -16.85 -2.12 2.84
CA ASN A 28 -16.07 -2.54 4.00
C ASN A 28 -15.02 -1.46 4.32
N GLY A 29 -15.45 -0.36 4.93
CA GLY A 29 -14.58 0.75 5.26
C GLY A 29 -15.15 2.09 4.81
N GLN A 30 -14.29 3.02 4.38
CA GLN A 30 -14.65 4.40 4.12
C GLN A 30 -15.37 4.63 2.80
N HIS A 31 -15.18 3.75 1.81
CA HIS A 31 -15.65 3.99 0.44
C HIS A 31 -16.49 2.85 -0.09
N SER A 32 -17.50 3.20 -0.89
CA SER A 32 -18.36 2.24 -1.57
C SER A 32 -18.04 2.11 -3.08
N TRP A 33 -17.14 2.97 -3.59
CA TRP A 33 -16.80 3.06 -5.01
C TRP A 33 -15.55 2.28 -5.40
N THR A 34 -14.98 1.53 -4.47
CA THR A 34 -13.77 0.74 -4.72
C THR A 34 -14.08 -0.48 -5.60
N ILE A 35 -13.06 -0.99 -6.26
CA ILE A 35 -13.19 -2.15 -7.15
C ILE A 35 -12.72 -3.42 -6.43
N ASP A 36 -13.27 -4.55 -6.88
CA ASP A 36 -13.02 -5.86 -6.29
C ASP A 36 -11.59 -6.35 -6.56
N GLU A 37 -11.25 -7.49 -5.98
CA GLU A 37 -9.91 -8.05 -6.09
C GLU A 37 -9.55 -8.44 -7.52
N GLU A 38 -10.48 -9.05 -8.25
CA GLU A 38 -10.22 -9.52 -9.62
C GLU A 38 -9.81 -8.35 -10.53
N HIS A 39 -10.61 -7.28 -10.53
CA HIS A 39 -10.32 -6.08 -11.35
C HIS A 39 -9.09 -5.34 -10.85
N SER A 40 -8.90 -5.27 -9.53
CA SER A 40 -7.69 -4.67 -8.95
C SER A 40 -6.43 -5.40 -9.40
N ARG A 41 -6.45 -6.73 -9.40
CA ARG A 41 -5.33 -7.56 -9.85
C ARG A 41 -4.99 -7.30 -11.31
N GLU A 42 -5.99 -7.15 -12.17
CA GLU A 42 -5.78 -6.84 -13.58
C GLU A 42 -5.08 -5.49 -13.77
N ILE A 43 -5.52 -4.47 -13.05
CA ILE A 43 -4.94 -3.13 -13.11
C ILE A 43 -3.49 -3.16 -12.60
N ILE A 44 -3.24 -3.82 -11.49
CA ILE A 44 -1.89 -3.94 -10.93
C ILE A 44 -0.97 -4.67 -11.91
N LYS A 45 -1.44 -5.77 -12.50
CA LYS A 45 -0.69 -6.52 -13.50
C LYS A 45 -0.32 -5.66 -14.70
N GLN A 46 -1.28 -4.92 -15.23
CA GLN A 46 -1.03 -4.00 -16.35
C GLN A 46 -0.03 -2.91 -15.97
N GLY A 47 -0.14 -2.36 -14.77
CA GLY A 47 0.82 -1.38 -14.27
C GLY A 47 2.24 -1.94 -14.22
N LEU A 48 2.39 -3.16 -13.70
CA LEU A 48 3.68 -3.84 -13.66
C LEU A 48 4.24 -4.07 -15.07
N GLU A 49 3.40 -4.49 -16.02
CA GLU A 49 3.80 -4.70 -17.41
C GLU A 49 4.25 -3.39 -18.09
N LEU A 50 3.67 -2.27 -17.70
CA LEU A 50 4.06 -0.95 -18.19
C LEU A 50 5.30 -0.37 -17.48
N GLY A 51 5.82 -1.07 -16.49
CA GLY A 51 7.02 -0.69 -15.78
C GLY A 51 6.79 0.07 -14.48
N VAL A 52 5.56 0.19 -14.00
CA VAL A 52 5.28 0.76 -12.68
C VAL A 52 5.83 -0.19 -11.61
N ASN A 53 6.69 0.33 -10.73
CA ASN A 53 7.25 -0.44 -9.62
C ASN A 53 7.02 0.23 -8.27
N PHE A 54 6.18 1.27 -8.22
CA PHE A 54 5.92 2.04 -7.01
C PHE A 54 4.41 2.10 -6.76
N PHE A 55 4.00 1.68 -5.57
CA PHE A 55 2.58 1.56 -5.18
C PHE A 55 2.38 2.24 -3.83
N ASP A 56 1.28 2.96 -3.67
CA ASP A 56 0.93 3.64 -2.44
C ASP A 56 -0.41 3.13 -1.91
N THR A 57 -0.39 2.54 -0.73
CA THR A 57 -1.57 2.03 -0.04
C THR A 57 -1.63 2.57 1.38
N ALA A 58 -2.52 2.06 2.21
CA ALA A 58 -2.61 2.41 3.62
C ALA A 58 -3.31 1.28 4.38
N ILE A 59 -2.97 1.14 5.67
CA ILE A 59 -3.60 0.15 6.54
C ILE A 59 -5.12 0.35 6.63
N ALA A 60 -5.58 1.60 6.55
CA ALA A 60 -6.99 1.96 6.68
C ALA A 60 -7.80 1.81 5.40
N TYR A 61 -7.17 1.66 4.23
CA TYR A 61 -7.91 1.61 2.97
C TYR A 61 -8.78 0.35 2.92
N GLN A 62 -10.10 0.57 2.96
CA GLN A 62 -11.12 -0.47 2.95
C GLN A 62 -10.84 -1.57 3.98
N SER A 63 -10.54 -1.14 5.21
CA SER A 63 -10.28 -2.02 6.37
C SER A 63 -9.16 -3.04 6.14
N GLY A 64 -8.13 -2.63 5.39
CA GLY A 64 -6.96 -3.47 5.09
C GLY A 64 -7.08 -4.29 3.82
N THR A 65 -8.24 -4.31 3.15
CA THR A 65 -8.40 -5.11 1.93
C THR A 65 -7.58 -4.55 0.76
N SER A 66 -7.33 -3.24 0.72
CA SER A 66 -6.44 -2.64 -0.27
C SER A 66 -5.02 -3.23 -0.19
N GLU A 67 -4.44 -3.27 1.01
CA GLU A 67 -3.12 -3.88 1.22
C GLU A 67 -3.10 -5.36 0.85
N GLN A 68 -4.16 -6.09 1.19
CA GLN A 68 -4.29 -7.51 0.88
C GLN A 68 -4.35 -7.77 -0.62
N TYR A 69 -5.13 -6.98 -1.35
CA TYR A 69 -5.24 -7.11 -2.81
C TYR A 69 -3.89 -6.82 -3.48
N LEU A 70 -3.24 -5.74 -3.07
CA LEU A 70 -1.91 -5.39 -3.60
C LEU A 70 -0.88 -6.47 -3.27
N GLY A 71 -0.86 -6.94 -2.03
CA GLY A 71 0.10 -7.95 -1.60
C GLY A 71 -0.02 -9.25 -2.38
N ARG A 72 -1.24 -9.73 -2.58
CA ARG A 72 -1.46 -10.96 -3.37
C ARG A 72 -1.09 -10.78 -4.83
N ALA A 73 -1.43 -9.62 -5.42
CA ALA A 73 -1.09 -9.33 -6.81
C ALA A 73 0.43 -9.25 -7.00
N VAL A 74 1.13 -8.56 -6.12
CA VAL A 74 2.60 -8.46 -6.19
C VAL A 74 3.25 -9.83 -6.04
N LYS A 75 2.76 -10.65 -5.12
CA LYS A 75 3.26 -12.01 -4.91
C LYS A 75 3.15 -12.86 -6.18
N ASP A 76 2.05 -12.73 -6.90
CA ASP A 76 1.76 -13.56 -8.06
C ASP A 76 2.39 -13.03 -9.35
N PHE A 77 2.53 -11.70 -9.49
CA PHE A 77 2.92 -11.08 -10.78
C PHE A 77 4.30 -10.44 -10.77
N ALA A 78 4.97 -10.33 -9.62
CA ALA A 78 6.26 -9.68 -9.51
C ALA A 78 7.11 -10.34 -8.44
N LYS A 79 8.38 -9.94 -8.35
CA LYS A 79 9.23 -10.27 -7.21
C LYS A 79 9.14 -9.12 -6.21
N ARG A 80 9.05 -9.44 -4.92
CA ARG A 80 8.91 -8.42 -3.87
C ARG A 80 10.05 -7.39 -3.90
N GLU A 81 11.27 -7.83 -4.20
CA GLU A 81 12.43 -6.96 -4.28
C GLU A 81 12.42 -6.01 -5.49
N ASP A 82 11.57 -6.26 -6.48
CA ASP A 82 11.48 -5.42 -7.68
C ASP A 82 10.46 -4.29 -7.54
N VAL A 83 9.72 -4.24 -6.43
CA VAL A 83 8.68 -3.24 -6.20
C VAL A 83 8.91 -2.49 -4.89
N VAL A 84 8.48 -1.24 -4.87
CA VAL A 84 8.49 -0.39 -3.69
C VAL A 84 7.03 -0.12 -3.29
N ILE A 85 6.70 -0.45 -2.07
CA ILE A 85 5.35 -0.27 -1.54
C ILE A 85 5.41 0.73 -0.39
N ALA A 86 4.72 1.85 -0.56
CA ALA A 86 4.50 2.81 0.51
C ALA A 86 3.16 2.49 1.18
N THR A 87 3.14 2.50 2.48
CA THR A 87 1.91 2.37 3.25
C THR A 87 1.90 3.38 4.39
N LYS A 88 0.79 3.44 5.12
CA LYS A 88 0.58 4.43 6.18
C LYS A 88 0.06 3.73 7.41
N PHE A 89 0.46 4.22 8.56
CA PHE A 89 -0.04 3.73 9.85
C PHE A 89 -1.15 4.65 10.38
N LEU A 90 -1.92 4.17 11.34
CA LEU A 90 -2.89 4.99 12.06
C LEU A 90 -2.19 5.66 13.25
N PRO A 91 -2.58 6.88 13.61
CA PRO A 91 -2.02 7.54 14.78
C PRO A 91 -2.38 6.80 16.06
N ARG A 92 -1.60 7.05 17.12
CA ARG A 92 -1.92 6.51 18.45
C ARG A 92 -3.28 7.03 18.91
N THR A 93 -4.03 6.18 19.59
CA THR A 93 -5.25 6.59 20.29
C THR A 93 -4.88 7.37 21.54
N ASN A 94 -5.84 8.14 22.09
CA ASN A 94 -5.64 8.83 23.36
C ASN A 94 -5.30 7.88 24.49
N GLU A 95 -5.93 6.70 24.51
CA GLU A 95 -5.65 5.66 25.49
C GLU A 95 -4.20 5.16 25.40
N GLU A 96 -3.72 4.93 24.20
CA GLU A 96 -2.31 4.50 23.98
C GLU A 96 -1.33 5.58 24.43
N ILE A 97 -1.63 6.86 24.20
CA ILE A 97 -0.82 7.98 24.65
C ILE A 97 -0.78 8.03 26.19
N GLU A 98 -1.93 7.87 26.83
CA GLU A 98 -2.03 7.85 28.29
C GLU A 98 -1.28 6.67 28.93
N GLN A 99 -1.21 5.53 28.23
CA GLN A 99 -0.45 4.36 28.67
C GLN A 99 1.08 4.52 28.44
N GLY A 100 1.51 5.63 27.87
CA GLY A 100 2.93 5.90 27.62
C GLY A 100 3.52 5.12 26.44
N ILE A 101 2.70 4.65 25.53
CA ILE A 101 3.16 3.95 24.33
C ILE A 101 3.79 4.99 23.38
N SER A 102 5.07 4.81 23.04
CA SER A 102 5.77 5.70 22.13
C SER A 102 5.25 5.55 20.69
N GLY A 103 5.45 6.60 19.87
CA GLY A 103 5.13 6.55 18.45
C GLY A 103 5.88 5.41 17.74
N GLN A 104 7.14 5.23 18.06
CA GLN A 104 7.96 4.16 17.50
C GLN A 104 7.35 2.77 17.80
N LYS A 105 7.03 2.51 19.06
CA LYS A 105 6.43 1.24 19.47
C LYS A 105 5.11 0.98 18.78
N HIS A 106 4.30 2.02 18.62
CA HIS A 106 3.02 1.93 17.94
C HIS A 106 3.19 1.56 16.46
N ILE A 107 4.13 2.20 15.77
CA ILE A 107 4.44 1.90 14.36
C ILE A 107 4.95 0.46 14.23
N GLU A 108 5.86 0.05 15.08
CA GLU A 108 6.42 -1.32 15.07
C GLU A 108 5.34 -2.38 15.18
N ARG A 109 4.31 -2.15 16.00
CA ARG A 109 3.18 -3.08 16.14
C ARG A 109 2.37 -3.23 14.86
N MET A 110 2.28 -2.16 14.06
CA MET A 110 1.49 -2.17 12.82
C MET A 110 2.24 -2.79 11.64
N LEU A 111 3.55 -2.95 11.76
CA LEU A 111 4.37 -3.55 10.70
C LEU A 111 4.31 -5.08 10.66
N ASP A 112 3.79 -5.70 11.69
CA ASP A 112 3.71 -7.16 11.79
C ASP A 112 2.51 -7.76 11.03
#